data_e208415d2c15668bd2c17d3e88188ca0
#
_entry.id   e208415d2c15668bd2c17d3e88188ca0
#
_cell.length_a   1.000
_cell.length_b   1.000
_cell.length_c   1.000
_cell.angle_alpha   90.00
_cell.angle_beta   90.00
_cell.angle_gamma   90.00
#
_symmetry.space_group_name_H-M   'P 1'
#
loop_
_entity.id
_entity.type
_entity.pdbx_description
1 polymer ?
#
loop_
_entity_poly.entity_id
_entity_poly.type
_entity_poly.pdbx_seq_one_letter_code
_entity_poly.pdbx_strand_id
1 'polypeptide(L)'
;SAKREGRGSVCVYDPNRGTSDPHRESVNWALVLFDALKQSRLRVYCQRLEPLAGATSADGPPPRLHLETLVRLWDPVREKLLMPAQFIAPAERFHLITDIDRWMIGEVVGLLGRVPELHARIGQVAINLSAISIREPTLCDYVAEQLARHQVPGHLLCFEITETEAI
;
A
#
# COMPACT_ATOMS: atom_id res chain seq x y z
N SER A 1 5.52 -5.01 -27.99
CA SER A 1 5.26 -5.89 -29.11
C SER A 1 3.80 -6.33 -29.08
N ALA A 2 3.12 -6.33 -30.23
CA ALA A 2 1.67 -6.58 -30.41
C ALA A 2 1.11 -7.88 -29.77
N LYS A 3 1.97 -8.78 -29.35
CA LYS A 3 1.58 -10.03 -28.67
C LYS A 3 1.18 -9.85 -27.18
N ARG A 4 1.48 -8.68 -26.57
CA ARG A 4 1.19 -8.42 -25.15
C ARG A 4 -0.09 -7.62 -24.90
N GLU A 5 -0.66 -7.00 -25.92
CA GLU A 5 -1.85 -6.13 -25.81
C GLU A 5 -3.18 -6.81 -26.22
N GLY A 6 -3.22 -8.12 -26.30
CA GLY A 6 -4.40 -8.89 -26.71
C GLY A 6 -4.39 -9.27 -28.19
N ARG A 7 -5.10 -10.35 -28.53
CA ARG A 7 -5.22 -10.83 -29.92
C ARG A 7 -5.99 -9.80 -30.74
N GLY A 8 -5.34 -9.24 -31.78
CA GLY A 8 -5.97 -8.35 -32.76
C GLY A 8 -5.52 -6.90 -32.75
N SER A 9 -4.53 -6.50 -31.89
CA SER A 9 -3.96 -5.17 -31.96
C SER A 9 -2.81 -5.08 -32.96
N VAL A 10 -2.80 -4.02 -33.78
CA VAL A 10 -1.72 -3.67 -34.72
C VAL A 10 -0.93 -2.55 -34.10
N CYS A 11 0.33 -2.78 -33.82
CA CYS A 11 1.25 -1.76 -33.30
C CYS A 11 2.09 -1.21 -34.47
N VAL A 12 1.93 0.07 -34.76
CA VAL A 12 2.75 0.76 -35.77
C VAL A 12 4.04 1.22 -35.10
N TYR A 13 5.18 0.77 -35.62
CA TYR A 13 6.48 1.24 -35.19
C TYR A 13 6.72 2.65 -35.72
N ASP A 14 6.82 3.64 -34.81
CA ASP A 14 7.22 5.01 -35.13
C ASP A 14 8.59 5.27 -34.48
N PRO A 15 9.66 5.37 -35.28
CA PRO A 15 11.01 5.59 -34.76
C PRO A 15 11.21 6.96 -34.09
N ASN A 16 10.31 7.93 -34.31
CA ASN A 16 10.38 9.28 -33.74
C ASN A 16 9.48 9.46 -32.49
N ARG A 17 8.55 8.56 -32.23
CA ARG A 17 7.97 8.44 -30.90
C ARG A 17 9.02 7.76 -30.03
N GLY A 18 9.61 8.50 -29.12
CA GLY A 18 10.48 7.94 -28.08
C GLY A 18 9.73 6.82 -27.37
N THR A 19 9.74 5.63 -27.95
CA THR A 19 9.23 4.41 -27.37
C THR A 19 10.16 4.12 -26.21
N SER A 20 9.76 4.53 -25.01
CA SER A 20 10.26 3.89 -23.81
C SER A 20 10.04 2.40 -24.03
N ASP A 21 11.12 1.68 -24.27
CA ASP A 21 11.09 0.24 -24.41
C ASP A 21 10.41 -0.30 -23.14
N PRO A 22 9.22 -0.99 -23.25
CA PRO A 22 8.49 -1.46 -22.08
C PRO A 22 9.37 -2.32 -21.14
N HIS A 23 10.43 -2.90 -21.69
CA HIS A 23 11.41 -3.66 -20.94
C HIS A 23 12.35 -2.75 -20.13
N ARG A 24 12.79 -1.62 -20.73
CA ARG A 24 13.62 -0.61 -20.04
C ARG A 24 12.85 0.12 -18.95
N GLU A 25 11.60 0.46 -19.22
CA GLU A 25 10.72 1.08 -18.24
C GLU A 25 10.43 0.15 -17.06
N SER A 26 10.21 -1.12 -17.33
CA SER A 26 10.02 -2.16 -16.31
C SER A 26 11.26 -2.35 -15.43
N VAL A 27 12.44 -2.48 -16.01
CA VAL A 27 13.71 -2.65 -15.26
C VAL A 27 13.97 -1.41 -14.40
N ASN A 28 13.64 -0.22 -14.91
CA ASN A 28 13.78 1.02 -14.15
C ASN A 28 12.88 1.03 -12.90
N TRP A 29 11.64 0.53 -13.00
CA TRP A 29 10.74 0.44 -11.86
C TRP A 29 11.25 -0.49 -10.75
N ALA A 30 11.81 -1.65 -11.09
CA ALA A 30 12.39 -2.55 -10.10
C ALA A 30 13.50 -1.88 -9.29
N LEU A 31 14.40 -1.15 -9.97
CA LEU A 31 15.47 -0.40 -9.30
C LEU A 31 14.92 0.73 -8.43
N VAL A 32 13.96 1.50 -8.95
CA VAL A 32 13.33 2.61 -8.21
C VAL A 32 12.66 2.11 -6.93
N LEU A 33 11.94 0.99 -6.99
CA LEU A 33 11.24 0.42 -5.83
C LEU A 33 12.20 -0.19 -4.82
N PHE A 34 13.21 -0.92 -5.29
CA PHE A 34 14.25 -1.48 -4.42
C PHE A 34 15.01 -0.38 -3.66
N ASP A 35 15.38 0.69 -4.36
CA ASP A 35 16.01 1.85 -3.74
C ASP A 35 15.05 2.59 -2.79
N ALA A 36 13.77 2.64 -3.14
CA ALA A 36 12.76 3.28 -2.30
C ALA A 36 12.58 2.59 -0.94
N LEU A 37 12.58 1.26 -0.94
CA LEU A 37 12.55 0.45 0.28
C LEU A 37 13.80 0.66 1.12
N LYS A 38 14.99 0.64 0.49
CA LYS A 38 16.28 0.82 1.19
C LYS A 38 16.50 2.23 1.73
N GLN A 39 16.06 3.25 1.00
CA GLN A 39 16.30 4.66 1.32
C GLN A 39 15.13 5.33 2.05
N SER A 40 14.18 4.52 2.56
CA SER A 40 13.01 5.03 3.28
C SER A 40 12.25 6.11 2.48
N ARG A 41 12.06 5.88 1.17
CA ARG A 41 11.33 6.83 0.30
C ARG A 41 9.83 6.56 0.23
N LEU A 42 9.36 5.46 0.81
CA LEU A 42 7.94 5.23 1.00
C LEU A 42 7.40 6.14 2.10
N ARG A 43 6.13 6.51 2.02
CA ARG A 43 5.42 7.36 2.98
C ARG A 43 4.06 6.77 3.26
N VAL A 44 3.64 6.82 4.52
CA VAL A 44 2.26 6.50 4.93
C VAL A 44 1.45 7.79 4.96
N TYR A 45 0.35 7.79 4.24
CA TYR A 45 -0.70 8.79 4.33
C TYR A 45 -1.93 8.16 4.98
N CYS A 46 -2.75 8.96 5.65
CA CYS A 46 -3.99 8.50 6.24
C CYS A 46 -5.16 9.30 5.67
N GLN A 47 -6.26 8.60 5.40
CA GLN A 47 -7.55 9.19 5.09
C GLN A 47 -8.52 8.82 6.20
N ARG A 48 -9.27 9.80 6.71
CA ARG A 48 -10.32 9.54 7.69
C ARG A 48 -11.57 9.01 6.97
N LEU A 49 -12.13 7.94 7.52
CA LEU A 49 -13.42 7.40 7.11
C LEU A 49 -14.50 7.99 8.00
N GLU A 50 -15.50 8.62 7.39
CA GLU A 50 -16.62 9.22 8.10
C GLU A 50 -17.85 8.30 8.05
N PRO A 51 -18.58 8.13 9.15
CA PRO A 51 -19.83 7.41 9.13
C PRO A 51 -20.86 8.16 8.26
N LEU A 52 -21.68 7.40 7.53
CA LEU A 52 -22.80 8.00 6.81
C LEU A 52 -23.82 8.60 7.79
N ALA A 53 -24.50 9.65 7.34
CA ALA A 53 -25.49 10.36 8.16
C ALA A 53 -26.52 9.37 8.78
N GLY A 54 -26.77 9.51 10.08
CA GLY A 54 -27.70 8.64 10.84
C GLY A 54 -27.05 7.48 11.60
N ALA A 55 -25.74 7.24 11.43
CA ALA A 55 -25.02 6.17 12.13
C ALA A 55 -24.56 6.56 13.55
N THR A 56 -24.67 7.84 13.94
CA THR A 56 -24.25 8.33 15.27
C THR A 56 -25.48 8.76 16.09
N SER A 57 -25.59 8.24 17.31
CA SER A 57 -26.56 8.74 18.29
C SER A 57 -26.08 10.09 18.84
N ALA A 58 -26.98 11.07 18.94
CA ALA A 58 -26.66 12.40 19.46
C ALA A 58 -26.17 12.38 20.93
N ASP A 59 -26.59 11.38 21.71
CA ASP A 59 -26.28 11.23 23.14
C ASP A 59 -25.22 10.14 23.42
N GLY A 60 -24.59 9.59 22.39
CA GLY A 60 -23.58 8.54 22.53
C GLY A 60 -22.17 9.09 22.76
N PRO A 61 -21.20 8.22 23.14
CA PRO A 61 -19.81 8.61 23.19
C PRO A 61 -19.33 9.08 21.81
N PRO A 62 -18.33 9.98 21.74
CA PRO A 62 -17.83 10.47 20.47
C PRO A 62 -17.39 9.29 19.59
N PRO A 63 -17.70 9.34 18.27
CA PRO A 63 -17.34 8.27 17.37
C PRO A 63 -15.82 8.11 17.33
N ARG A 64 -15.38 6.85 17.36
CA ARG A 64 -13.95 6.55 17.20
C ARG A 64 -13.49 6.84 15.77
N LEU A 65 -12.24 7.19 15.63
CA LEU A 65 -11.61 7.46 14.35
C LEU A 65 -11.41 6.14 13.57
N HIS A 66 -11.92 6.09 12.38
CA HIS A 66 -11.60 5.06 11.41
C HIS A 66 -10.71 5.66 10.33
N LEU A 67 -9.59 5.02 10.07
CA LEU A 67 -8.55 5.53 9.17
C LEU A 67 -8.23 4.48 8.11
N GLU A 68 -8.09 4.91 6.88
CA GLU A 68 -7.47 4.12 5.82
C GLU A 68 -6.04 4.61 5.60
N THR A 69 -5.09 3.69 5.55
CA THR A 69 -3.70 4.03 5.27
C THR A 69 -3.35 3.79 3.81
N LEU A 70 -2.63 4.72 3.25
CA LEU A 70 -2.35 4.81 1.82
C LEU A 70 -0.85 4.99 1.61
N VAL A 71 -0.22 4.05 0.91
CA VAL A 71 1.19 4.17 0.54
C VAL A 71 1.39 5.25 -0.52
N ARG A 72 2.48 6.00 -0.41
CA ARG A 72 2.98 6.94 -1.42
C ARG A 72 4.48 6.72 -1.59
N LEU A 73 4.98 6.95 -2.78
CA LEU A 73 6.40 6.85 -3.09
C LEU A 73 6.96 8.24 -3.41
N TRP A 74 7.99 8.67 -2.68
CA TRP A 74 8.70 9.91 -2.98
C TRP A 74 9.68 9.72 -4.13
N ASP A 75 9.51 10.51 -5.19
CA ASP A 75 10.46 10.60 -6.31
C ASP A 75 11.37 11.81 -6.11
N PRO A 76 12.64 11.61 -5.72
CA PRO A 76 13.55 12.72 -5.45
C PRO A 76 14.03 13.45 -6.71
N VAL A 77 13.93 12.81 -7.89
CA VAL A 77 14.33 13.43 -9.16
C VAL A 77 13.28 14.41 -9.66
N ARG A 78 12.02 14.05 -9.49
CA ARG A 78 10.89 14.89 -9.89
C ARG A 78 10.33 15.73 -8.74
N GLU A 79 10.87 15.55 -7.54
CA GLU A 79 10.45 16.21 -6.29
C GLU A 79 8.93 16.10 -6.06
N LYS A 80 8.38 14.90 -6.28
CA LYS A 80 6.94 14.65 -6.13
C LYS A 80 6.61 13.29 -5.55
N LEU A 81 5.41 13.19 -5.00
CA LEU A 81 4.82 11.92 -4.59
C LEU A 81 4.21 11.19 -5.80
N LEU A 82 4.55 9.92 -5.93
CA LEU A 82 3.92 9.01 -6.88
C LEU A 82 2.78 8.27 -6.18
N MET A 83 1.67 8.13 -6.93
CA MET A 83 0.46 7.46 -6.46
C MET A 83 0.58 5.94 -6.65
N PRO A 84 -0.14 5.12 -5.84
CA PRO A 84 -0.11 3.66 -5.94
C PRO A 84 -0.32 3.13 -7.36
N ALA A 85 -1.28 3.69 -8.11
CA ALA A 85 -1.56 3.29 -9.50
C ALA A 85 -0.33 3.35 -10.44
N GLN A 86 0.72 4.09 -10.06
CA GLN A 86 1.92 4.24 -10.88
C GLN A 86 2.97 3.15 -10.60
N PHE A 87 2.96 2.54 -9.40
CA PHE A 87 4.02 1.64 -8.98
C PHE A 87 3.57 0.29 -8.42
N ILE A 88 2.28 0.10 -8.06
CA ILE A 88 1.79 -1.18 -7.53
C ILE A 88 1.93 -2.30 -8.57
N ALA A 89 1.41 -2.11 -9.80
CA ALA A 89 1.55 -3.12 -10.84
C ALA A 89 3.01 -3.48 -11.20
N PRO A 90 3.96 -2.52 -11.30
CA PRO A 90 5.38 -2.83 -11.31
C PRO A 90 5.86 -3.62 -10.09
N ALA A 91 5.43 -3.25 -8.86
CA ALA A 91 5.84 -3.93 -7.64
C ALA A 91 5.40 -5.40 -7.63
N GLU A 92 4.18 -5.70 -8.02
CA GLU A 92 3.67 -7.06 -8.18
C GLU A 92 4.47 -7.85 -9.20
N ARG A 93 4.71 -7.25 -10.37
CA ARG A 93 5.45 -7.89 -11.46
C ARG A 93 6.87 -8.29 -11.08
N PHE A 94 7.52 -7.52 -10.19
CA PHE A 94 8.89 -7.79 -9.72
C PHE A 94 8.93 -8.44 -8.34
N HIS A 95 7.80 -8.90 -7.82
CA HIS A 95 7.67 -9.53 -6.51
C HIS A 95 8.16 -8.66 -5.33
N LEU A 96 8.09 -7.33 -5.50
CA LEU A 96 8.42 -6.35 -4.45
C LEU A 96 7.20 -5.90 -3.65
N ILE A 97 6.01 -6.33 -4.06
CA ILE A 97 4.77 -5.93 -3.39
C ILE A 97 4.72 -6.46 -1.95
N THR A 98 5.21 -7.65 -1.70
CA THR A 98 5.27 -8.24 -0.35
C THR A 98 6.18 -7.45 0.58
N ASP A 99 7.28 -6.91 0.08
CA ASP A 99 8.17 -6.04 0.85
C ASP A 99 7.50 -4.70 1.17
N ILE A 100 6.73 -4.15 0.22
CA ILE A 100 5.96 -2.91 0.43
C ILE A 100 4.87 -3.14 1.47
N ASP A 101 4.12 -4.24 1.38
CA ASP A 101 3.05 -4.58 2.33
C ASP A 101 3.61 -4.78 3.75
N ARG A 102 4.72 -5.51 3.89
CA ARG A 102 5.42 -5.66 5.18
C ARG A 102 5.92 -4.33 5.71
N TRP A 103 6.50 -3.48 4.86
CA TRP A 103 6.91 -2.15 5.23
C TRP A 103 5.73 -1.31 5.74
N MET A 104 4.58 -1.33 5.03
CA MET A 104 3.37 -0.64 5.45
C MET A 104 2.88 -1.11 6.82
N ILE A 105 2.81 -2.42 7.05
CA ILE A 105 2.42 -3.00 8.33
C ILE A 105 3.37 -2.50 9.45
N GLY A 106 4.67 -2.64 9.24
CA GLY A 106 5.67 -2.23 10.21
C GLY A 106 5.60 -0.74 10.55
N GLU A 107 5.46 0.13 9.55
CA GLU A 107 5.33 1.58 9.76
C GLU A 107 4.04 1.96 10.48
N VAL A 108 2.89 1.41 10.06
CA VAL A 108 1.59 1.71 10.68
C VAL A 108 1.57 1.24 12.14
N VAL A 109 2.01 0.01 12.40
CA VAL A 109 2.09 -0.51 13.78
C VAL A 109 3.10 0.26 14.62
N GLY A 110 4.26 0.60 14.03
CA GLY A 110 5.25 1.43 14.71
C GLY A 110 4.74 2.84 15.03
N LEU A 111 3.95 3.45 14.14
CA LEU A 111 3.29 4.74 14.39
C LEU A 111 2.30 4.64 15.55
N LEU A 112 1.43 3.62 15.55
CA LEU A 112 0.46 3.38 16.62
C LEU A 112 1.16 3.14 17.96
N GLY A 113 2.26 2.39 17.99
CA GLY A 113 3.02 2.13 19.20
C GLY A 113 3.66 3.39 19.81
N ARG A 114 3.91 4.43 19.01
CA ARG A 114 4.44 5.73 19.49
C ARG A 114 3.38 6.64 20.11
N VAL A 115 2.09 6.33 19.93
CA VAL A 115 0.97 7.17 20.40
C VAL A 115 -0.11 6.35 21.13
N PRO A 116 0.26 5.58 22.17
CA PRO A 116 -0.67 4.69 22.86
C PRO A 116 -1.88 5.41 23.46
N GLU A 117 -1.73 6.69 23.77
CA GLU A 117 -2.82 7.56 24.28
C GLU A 117 -3.93 7.78 23.27
N LEU A 118 -3.67 7.56 21.96
CA LEU A 118 -4.69 7.67 20.92
C LEU A 118 -5.48 6.38 20.71
N HIS A 119 -5.03 5.22 21.25
CA HIS A 119 -5.68 3.94 21.02
C HIS A 119 -7.17 3.95 21.42
N ALA A 120 -7.52 4.61 22.54
CA ALA A 120 -8.91 4.73 22.97
C ALA A 120 -9.80 5.51 22.00
N ARG A 121 -9.20 6.39 21.18
CA ARG A 121 -9.90 7.25 20.20
C ARG A 121 -9.95 6.61 18.82
N ILE A 122 -9.10 5.63 18.53
CA ILE A 122 -9.05 4.93 17.25
C ILE A 122 -10.00 3.72 17.33
N GLY A 123 -10.91 3.63 16.37
CA GLY A 123 -11.74 2.45 16.17
C GLY A 123 -11.00 1.39 15.37
N GLN A 124 -10.44 1.81 14.24
CA GLN A 124 -9.76 0.91 13.32
C GLN A 124 -8.84 1.68 12.37
N VAL A 125 -7.73 1.05 12.01
CA VAL A 125 -6.80 1.51 10.96
C VAL A 125 -6.73 0.45 9.89
N ALA A 126 -7.22 0.77 8.70
CA ALA A 126 -7.20 -0.11 7.55
C ALA A 126 -5.86 -0.03 6.81
N ILE A 127 -5.33 -1.19 6.44
CA ILE A 127 -4.12 -1.37 5.64
C ILE A 127 -4.49 -2.21 4.43
N ASN A 128 -4.28 -1.67 3.24
CA ASN A 128 -4.45 -2.41 2.00
C ASN A 128 -3.33 -3.45 1.84
N LEU A 129 -3.71 -4.68 1.51
CA LEU A 129 -2.78 -5.79 1.24
C LEU A 129 -3.02 -6.38 -0.14
N SER A 130 -1.93 -6.78 -0.80
CA SER A 130 -2.00 -7.57 -2.03
C SER A 130 -2.41 -9.01 -1.75
N ALA A 131 -3.10 -9.64 -2.69
CA ALA A 131 -3.42 -11.07 -2.63
C ALA A 131 -2.16 -11.95 -2.60
N ILE A 132 -1.05 -11.46 -3.13
CA ILE A 132 0.24 -12.15 -3.08
C ILE A 132 0.72 -12.24 -1.64
N SER A 133 0.70 -11.12 -0.90
CA SER A 133 1.16 -11.08 0.50
C SER A 133 0.32 -11.95 1.43
N ILE A 134 -0.99 -12.01 1.21
CA ILE A 134 -1.90 -12.82 2.05
C ILE A 134 -1.61 -14.32 1.93
N ARG A 135 -1.11 -14.76 0.78
CA ARG A 135 -0.72 -16.16 0.55
C ARG A 135 0.63 -16.50 1.19
N GLU A 136 1.36 -15.52 1.70
CA GLU A 136 2.64 -15.77 2.35
C GLU A 136 2.46 -16.40 3.74
N PRO A 137 3.00 -17.63 3.98
CA PRO A 137 2.81 -18.33 5.26
C PRO A 137 3.32 -17.55 6.47
N THR A 138 4.31 -16.68 6.27
CA THR A 138 4.98 -15.92 7.34
C THR A 138 4.36 -14.54 7.61
N LEU A 139 3.30 -14.15 6.89
CA LEU A 139 2.69 -12.83 7.08
C LEU A 139 2.02 -12.70 8.45
N CYS A 140 1.26 -13.72 8.87
CA CYS A 140 0.56 -13.71 10.16
C CYS A 140 1.56 -13.62 11.33
N ASP A 141 2.64 -14.38 11.27
CA ASP A 141 3.70 -14.34 12.29
C ASP A 141 4.37 -12.97 12.34
N TYR A 142 4.64 -12.38 11.18
CA TYR A 142 5.19 -11.04 11.09
C TYR A 142 4.27 -9.98 11.71
N VAL A 143 2.95 -10.03 11.41
CA VAL A 143 1.97 -9.13 12.02
C VAL A 143 1.94 -9.28 13.54
N ALA A 144 1.89 -10.53 14.04
CA ALA A 144 1.87 -10.81 15.47
C ALA A 144 3.14 -10.28 16.16
N GLU A 145 4.31 -10.47 15.53
CA GLU A 145 5.58 -9.94 16.03
C GLU A 145 5.58 -8.41 16.11
N GLN A 146 5.10 -7.71 15.05
CA GLN A 146 5.03 -6.25 15.06
C GLN A 146 4.09 -5.73 16.16
N LEU A 147 2.90 -6.32 16.30
CA LEU A 147 1.94 -5.96 17.34
C LEU A 147 2.53 -6.14 18.75
N ALA A 148 3.18 -7.27 18.99
CA ALA A 148 3.83 -7.56 20.29
C ALA A 148 4.98 -6.59 20.59
N ARG A 149 5.85 -6.35 19.59
CA ARG A 149 7.01 -5.46 19.69
C ARG A 149 6.61 -4.03 20.05
N HIS A 150 5.55 -3.53 19.43
CA HIS A 150 5.10 -2.15 19.59
C HIS A 150 3.95 -1.99 20.59
N GLN A 151 3.53 -3.10 21.25
CA GLN A 151 2.43 -3.12 22.24
C GLN A 151 1.12 -2.54 21.69
N VAL A 152 0.81 -2.81 20.42
CA VAL A 152 -0.40 -2.35 19.75
C VAL A 152 -1.49 -3.42 19.83
N PRO A 153 -2.70 -3.07 20.32
CA PRO A 153 -3.83 -4.01 20.33
C PRO A 153 -4.27 -4.40 18.92
N GLY A 154 -4.35 -5.71 18.64
CA GLY A 154 -4.65 -6.22 17.30
C GLY A 154 -6.00 -5.77 16.74
N HIS A 155 -6.99 -5.48 17.60
CA HIS A 155 -8.31 -5.01 17.17
C HIS A 155 -8.28 -3.61 16.51
N LEU A 156 -7.17 -2.88 16.64
CA LEU A 156 -7.00 -1.58 15.95
C LEU A 156 -6.67 -1.73 14.48
N LEU A 157 -6.25 -2.92 14.01
CA LEU A 157 -5.92 -3.15 12.61
C LEU A 157 -7.07 -3.80 11.83
N CYS A 158 -7.21 -3.38 10.59
CA CYS A 158 -8.02 -4.01 9.57
C CYS A 158 -7.18 -4.21 8.33
N PHE A 159 -7.22 -5.39 7.71
CA PHE A 159 -6.58 -5.63 6.42
C PHE A 159 -7.65 -5.66 5.33
N GLU A 160 -7.43 -4.87 4.28
CA GLU A 160 -8.33 -4.77 3.14
C GLU A 160 -7.69 -5.38 1.91
N ILE A 161 -8.48 -6.18 1.18
CA ILE A 161 -8.06 -6.85 -0.06
C ILE A 161 -9.01 -6.39 -1.16
N THR A 162 -8.48 -6.02 -2.32
CA THR A 162 -9.33 -5.65 -3.46
C THR A 162 -10.01 -6.87 -4.07
N GLU A 163 -11.29 -6.75 -4.45
CA GLU A 163 -12.08 -7.85 -5.05
C GLU A 163 -11.41 -8.45 -6.29
N THR A 164 -10.71 -7.64 -7.09
CA THR A 164 -10.03 -8.07 -8.32
C THR A 164 -8.91 -9.07 -8.05
N GLU A 165 -8.42 -9.13 -6.82
CA GLU A 165 -7.32 -10.00 -6.40
C GLU A 165 -7.80 -11.20 -5.56
N ALA A 166 -9.06 -11.19 -5.11
CA ALA A 166 -9.63 -12.21 -4.23
C ALA A 166 -10.26 -13.40 -5.00
N ILE A 167 -10.35 -13.33 -6.34
CA ILE A 167 -10.86 -14.37 -7.25
C ILE A 167 -9.68 -14.93 -8.05
#